data_dee869aad2c1fa66d021933596dc5327
#
_entry.id   dee869aad2c1fa66d021933596dc5327
#
_cell.length_a   1.000
_cell.length_b   1.000
_cell.length_c   1.000
_cell.angle_alpha   90.00
_cell.angle_beta   90.00
_cell.angle_gamma   90.00
#
_symmetry.space_group_name_H-M   'P 1'
#
loop_
_entity.id
_entity.type
_entity.pdbx_description
1 polymer ?
#
loop_
_entity_poly.entity_id
_entity_poly.type
_entity_poly.pdbx_seq_one_letter_code
_entity_poly.pdbx_strand_id
1 'polypeptide(L)'
;CADFTLTAMGKGTTQKNWTKIYLKKLFWKITVVVILMGIMIAVPFIWQKESKLLSLLMRFNAIAITAVFMTIANELLKITYELLGNKPKYRKTPLKGIVQIAQIVVYFIGGIIMVAILLDKSPEKLLTGLGALTAVVSFIFKDTILGFVSGIQLSVNDMVRTGDWIVVQGT
;
A
#
# COMPACT_ATOMS: atom_id res chain seq x y z
N CYS A 1 -40.96 -20.08 -6.09
CA CYS A 1 -40.34 -19.46 -7.28
C CYS A 1 -40.29 -17.93 -7.20
N ALA A 2 -41.29 -17.27 -6.59
CA ALA A 2 -41.35 -15.79 -6.51
C ALA A 2 -40.24 -15.19 -5.60
N ASP A 3 -39.86 -15.85 -4.50
CA ASP A 3 -38.85 -15.36 -3.56
C ASP A 3 -37.43 -15.35 -4.15
N PHE A 4 -37.12 -16.27 -5.06
CA PHE A 4 -35.80 -16.35 -5.71
C PHE A 4 -35.60 -15.18 -6.68
N THR A 5 -36.67 -14.76 -7.39
CA THR A 5 -36.60 -13.64 -8.33
C THR A 5 -36.48 -12.29 -7.64
N LEU A 6 -37.16 -12.10 -6.49
CA LEU A 6 -37.08 -10.87 -5.68
C LEU A 6 -35.69 -10.71 -5.03
N THR A 7 -35.06 -11.79 -4.58
CA THR A 7 -33.71 -11.77 -4.01
C THR A 7 -32.66 -11.46 -5.08
N ALA A 8 -32.82 -11.95 -6.30
CA ALA A 8 -31.93 -11.66 -7.44
C ALA A 8 -32.06 -10.19 -7.90
N MET A 9 -33.28 -9.64 -7.96
CA MET A 9 -33.52 -8.23 -8.30
C MET A 9 -32.97 -7.26 -7.24
N GLY A 10 -33.12 -7.57 -5.96
CA GLY A 10 -32.59 -6.75 -4.86
C GLY A 10 -31.06 -6.68 -4.87
N LYS A 11 -30.35 -7.77 -5.20
CA LYS A 11 -28.88 -7.77 -5.31
C LYS A 11 -28.38 -6.95 -6.50
N GLY A 12 -29.07 -6.99 -7.64
CA GLY A 12 -28.68 -6.23 -8.83
C GLY A 12 -28.83 -4.72 -8.67
N THR A 13 -29.88 -4.26 -8.01
CA THR A 13 -30.13 -2.83 -7.77
C THR A 13 -29.17 -2.26 -6.71
N THR A 14 -28.87 -3.01 -5.67
CA THR A 14 -27.91 -2.60 -4.63
C THR A 14 -26.50 -2.47 -5.23
N GLN A 15 -26.05 -3.45 -6.02
CA GLN A 15 -24.74 -3.43 -6.67
C GLN A 15 -24.59 -2.25 -7.65
N LYS A 16 -25.61 -1.94 -8.44
CA LYS A 16 -25.63 -0.81 -9.38
C LYS A 16 -25.54 0.56 -8.66
N ASN A 17 -26.08 0.67 -7.45
CA ASN A 17 -25.98 1.88 -6.66
C ASN A 17 -24.60 2.06 -6.02
N TRP A 18 -23.95 1.00 -5.54
CA TRP A 18 -22.59 1.05 -4.99
C TRP A 18 -21.58 1.50 -6.04
N THR A 19 -21.60 0.93 -7.24
CA THR A 19 -20.68 1.34 -8.31
C THR A 19 -20.84 2.80 -8.69
N LYS A 20 -22.06 3.32 -8.74
CA LYS A 20 -22.31 4.76 -9.00
C LYS A 20 -21.72 5.66 -7.91
N ILE A 21 -21.81 5.26 -6.64
CA ILE A 21 -21.26 6.02 -5.52
C ILE A 21 -19.73 6.06 -5.59
N TYR A 22 -19.08 4.93 -5.87
CA TYR A 22 -17.62 4.87 -6.04
C TYR A 22 -17.15 5.66 -7.26
N LEU A 23 -17.84 5.55 -8.39
CA LEU A 23 -17.55 6.35 -9.58
C LEU A 23 -17.66 7.85 -9.29
N LYS A 24 -18.71 8.30 -8.61
CA LYS A 24 -18.88 9.72 -8.23
C LYS A 24 -17.74 10.21 -7.34
N LYS A 25 -17.32 9.40 -6.35
CA LYS A 25 -16.17 9.71 -5.49
C LYS A 25 -14.87 9.77 -6.29
N LEU A 26 -14.67 8.85 -7.23
CA LEU A 26 -13.50 8.81 -8.08
C LEU A 26 -13.44 10.04 -9.01
N PHE A 27 -14.55 10.41 -9.64
CA PHE A 27 -14.66 11.62 -10.47
C PHE A 27 -14.31 12.89 -9.68
N TRP A 28 -14.83 13.02 -8.46
CA TRP A 28 -14.49 14.16 -7.59
C TRP A 28 -12.99 14.23 -7.30
N LYS A 29 -12.36 13.11 -7.00
CA LYS A 29 -10.91 13.05 -6.72
C LYS A 29 -10.08 13.38 -7.97
N ILE A 30 -10.48 12.87 -9.14
CA ILE A 30 -9.84 13.20 -10.42
C ILE A 30 -9.95 14.71 -10.69
N THR A 31 -11.10 15.31 -10.46
CA THR A 31 -11.28 16.76 -10.62
C THR A 31 -10.33 17.54 -9.68
N VAL A 32 -10.18 17.12 -8.43
CA VAL A 32 -9.22 17.73 -7.49
C VAL A 32 -7.79 17.61 -8.00
N VAL A 33 -7.37 16.44 -8.52
CA VAL A 33 -6.03 16.27 -9.11
C VAL A 33 -5.82 17.23 -10.29
N VAL A 34 -6.80 17.33 -11.20
CA VAL A 34 -6.69 18.23 -12.35
C VAL A 34 -6.53 19.68 -11.91
N ILE A 35 -7.28 20.12 -10.90
CA ILE A 35 -7.15 21.48 -10.33
C ILE A 35 -5.76 21.68 -9.72
N LEU A 36 -5.27 20.74 -8.91
CA LEU A 36 -3.94 20.82 -8.29
C LEU A 36 -2.82 20.82 -9.34
N MET A 37 -2.94 20.01 -10.40
CA MET A 37 -2.01 20.04 -11.53
C MET A 37 -2.06 21.37 -12.28
N GLY A 38 -3.26 21.94 -12.49
CA GLY A 38 -3.42 23.27 -13.08
C GLY A 38 -2.73 24.36 -12.26
N ILE A 39 -2.85 24.31 -10.93
CA ILE A 39 -2.14 25.22 -10.01
C ILE A 39 -0.61 25.03 -10.15
N MET A 40 -0.13 23.80 -10.22
CA MET A 40 1.29 23.49 -10.35
C MET A 40 1.92 24.09 -11.64
N ILE A 41 1.13 24.15 -12.71
CA ILE A 41 1.56 24.71 -14.01
C ILE A 41 1.39 26.23 -14.02
N ALA A 42 0.27 26.77 -13.50
CA ALA A 42 -0.07 28.18 -13.58
C ALA A 42 0.78 29.06 -12.65
N VAL A 43 1.08 28.60 -11.44
CA VAL A 43 1.78 29.41 -10.42
C VAL A 43 3.17 29.84 -10.86
N PRO A 44 4.06 28.97 -11.41
CA PRO A 44 5.37 29.42 -11.88
C PRO A 44 5.28 30.34 -13.11
N PHE A 45 4.23 30.19 -13.93
CA PHE A 45 4.03 31.05 -15.11
C PHE A 45 3.62 32.47 -14.73
N ILE A 46 2.81 32.62 -13.66
CA ILE A 46 2.34 33.91 -13.17
C ILE A 46 3.41 34.60 -12.31
N TRP A 47 4.15 33.82 -11.51
CA TRP A 47 5.10 34.32 -10.53
C TRP A 47 6.54 34.09 -11.00
N GLN A 48 7.04 34.96 -11.87
CA GLN A 48 8.37 34.87 -12.49
C GLN A 48 9.54 35.06 -11.51
N LYS A 49 9.28 35.42 -10.24
CA LYS A 49 10.31 35.65 -9.23
C LYS A 49 10.52 34.43 -8.35
N GLU A 50 11.71 33.85 -8.41
CA GLU A 50 12.10 32.77 -7.50
C GLU A 50 12.07 33.26 -6.05
N SER A 51 11.05 32.86 -5.32
CA SER A 51 10.93 33.12 -3.88
C SER A 51 10.88 31.82 -3.10
N LYS A 52 11.46 31.79 -1.89
CA LYS A 52 11.38 30.63 -0.99
C LYS A 52 9.93 30.24 -0.69
N LEU A 53 9.02 31.19 -0.67
CA LEU A 53 7.57 30.95 -0.52
C LEU A 53 7.01 30.15 -1.69
N LEU A 54 7.41 30.45 -2.91
CA LEU A 54 6.96 29.73 -4.10
C LEU A 54 7.39 28.26 -4.06
N SER A 55 8.64 28.01 -3.71
CA SER A 55 9.14 26.61 -3.60
C SER A 55 8.41 25.81 -2.52
N LEU A 56 8.09 26.43 -1.39
CA LEU A 56 7.30 25.79 -0.33
C LEU A 56 5.87 25.50 -0.79
N LEU A 57 5.20 26.45 -1.42
CA LEU A 57 3.85 26.26 -1.96
C LEU A 57 3.81 25.10 -2.99
N MET A 58 4.81 25.04 -3.86
CA MET A 58 4.92 23.94 -4.84
C MET A 58 5.14 22.58 -4.18
N ARG A 59 5.96 22.50 -3.13
CA ARG A 59 6.14 21.26 -2.36
C ARG A 59 4.85 20.81 -1.68
N PHE A 60 4.12 21.72 -1.03
CA PHE A 60 2.82 21.41 -0.44
C PHE A 60 1.81 20.94 -1.47
N ASN A 61 1.78 21.58 -2.65
CA ASN A 61 0.92 21.16 -3.75
C ASN A 61 1.30 19.76 -4.26
N ALA A 62 2.59 19.46 -4.42
CA ALA A 62 3.08 18.14 -4.82
C ALA A 62 2.71 17.04 -3.78
N ILE A 63 2.81 17.35 -2.49
CA ILE A 63 2.38 16.45 -1.41
C ILE A 63 0.86 16.22 -1.49
N ALA A 64 0.07 17.27 -1.71
CA ALA A 64 -1.39 17.16 -1.87
C ALA A 64 -1.76 16.28 -3.06
N ILE A 65 -1.10 16.46 -4.22
CA ILE A 65 -1.27 15.61 -5.39
C ILE A 65 -0.96 14.15 -5.05
N THR A 66 0.17 13.88 -4.40
CA THR A 66 0.57 12.52 -3.98
C THR A 66 -0.48 11.90 -3.06
N ALA A 67 -0.98 12.65 -2.08
CA ALA A 67 -2.01 12.19 -1.16
C ALA A 67 -3.30 11.81 -1.90
N VAL A 68 -3.75 12.64 -2.85
CA VAL A 68 -4.94 12.33 -3.64
C VAL A 68 -4.71 11.11 -4.53
N PHE A 69 -3.54 10.95 -5.15
CA PHE A 69 -3.18 9.74 -5.90
C PHE A 69 -3.25 8.48 -5.05
N MET A 70 -2.75 8.50 -3.82
CA MET A 70 -2.86 7.37 -2.88
C MET A 70 -4.32 7.01 -2.60
N THR A 71 -5.19 8.02 -2.39
CA THR A 71 -6.61 7.75 -2.17
C THR A 71 -7.30 7.17 -3.40
N ILE A 72 -6.94 7.61 -4.61
CA ILE A 72 -7.44 7.04 -5.87
C ILE A 72 -7.00 5.59 -6.01
N ALA A 73 -5.71 5.28 -5.81
CA ALA A 73 -5.19 3.92 -5.87
C ALA A 73 -5.93 2.99 -4.88
N ASN A 74 -6.17 3.45 -3.65
CA ASN A 74 -6.93 2.69 -2.67
C ASN A 74 -8.40 2.47 -3.06
N GLU A 75 -9.06 3.44 -3.68
CA GLU A 75 -10.42 3.25 -4.20
C GLU A 75 -10.45 2.23 -5.35
N LEU A 76 -9.48 2.28 -6.26
CA LEU A 76 -9.35 1.29 -7.33
C LEU A 76 -9.16 -0.13 -6.77
N LEU A 77 -8.32 -0.30 -5.74
CA LEU A 77 -8.14 -1.59 -5.07
C LEU A 77 -9.46 -2.09 -4.43
N LYS A 78 -10.24 -1.21 -3.80
CA LYS A 78 -11.55 -1.56 -3.24
C LYS A 78 -12.55 -1.96 -4.31
N ILE A 79 -12.63 -1.20 -5.41
CA ILE A 79 -13.50 -1.53 -6.56
C ILE A 79 -13.12 -2.91 -7.12
N THR A 80 -11.82 -3.16 -7.30
CA THR A 80 -11.31 -4.46 -7.78
C THR A 80 -11.71 -5.59 -6.84
N TYR A 81 -11.60 -5.37 -5.52
CA TYR A 81 -12.04 -6.34 -4.50
C TYR A 81 -13.51 -6.67 -4.62
N GLU A 82 -14.38 -5.68 -4.76
CA GLU A 82 -15.83 -5.88 -4.86
C GLU A 82 -16.22 -6.58 -6.17
N LEU A 83 -15.59 -6.19 -7.29
CA LEU A 83 -15.83 -6.82 -8.58
C LEU A 83 -15.40 -8.28 -8.65
N LEU A 84 -14.25 -8.61 -8.03
CA LEU A 84 -13.72 -9.97 -7.98
C LEU A 84 -14.45 -10.83 -6.94
N GLY A 85 -14.79 -10.26 -5.79
CA GLY A 85 -15.46 -10.97 -4.71
C GLY A 85 -16.86 -11.49 -5.08
N ASN A 86 -17.52 -10.83 -6.05
CA ASN A 86 -18.82 -11.25 -6.57
C ASN A 86 -18.75 -12.42 -7.56
N LYS A 87 -17.56 -12.78 -8.06
CA LYS A 87 -17.41 -13.91 -9.00
C LYS A 87 -17.30 -15.23 -8.23
N PRO A 88 -18.06 -16.27 -8.61
CA PRO A 88 -18.09 -17.57 -7.92
C PRO A 88 -16.70 -18.23 -7.83
N LYS A 89 -15.83 -17.97 -8.81
CA LYS A 89 -14.47 -18.51 -8.89
C LYS A 89 -13.59 -18.05 -7.72
N TYR A 90 -13.80 -16.85 -7.20
CA TYR A 90 -12.94 -16.25 -6.16
C TYR A 90 -13.54 -16.29 -4.75
N ARG A 91 -14.71 -16.92 -4.58
CA ARG A 91 -15.43 -16.99 -3.31
C ARG A 91 -14.68 -17.68 -2.17
N LYS A 92 -13.73 -18.57 -2.50
CA LYS A 92 -12.87 -19.30 -1.55
C LYS A 92 -11.50 -18.64 -1.32
N THR A 93 -11.17 -17.58 -2.07
CA THR A 93 -9.86 -16.91 -1.99
C THR A 93 -9.91 -15.80 -0.95
N PRO A 94 -8.91 -15.65 -0.08
CA PRO A 94 -8.84 -14.57 0.92
C PRO A 94 -8.48 -13.22 0.27
N LEU A 95 -9.34 -12.76 -0.67
CA LEU A 95 -9.14 -11.52 -1.43
C LEU A 95 -8.95 -10.30 -0.52
N LYS A 96 -9.61 -10.28 0.65
CA LYS A 96 -9.49 -9.19 1.63
C LYS A 96 -8.05 -8.98 2.08
N GLY A 97 -7.34 -10.07 2.41
CA GLY A 97 -5.93 -10.01 2.83
C GLY A 97 -5.02 -9.49 1.72
N ILE A 98 -5.24 -9.97 0.48
CA ILE A 98 -4.44 -9.52 -0.69
C ILE A 98 -4.62 -8.03 -0.93
N VAL A 99 -5.86 -7.53 -0.91
CA VAL A 99 -6.14 -6.10 -1.09
C VAL A 99 -5.56 -5.27 0.06
N GLN A 100 -5.62 -5.77 1.29
CA GLN A 100 -5.05 -5.09 2.45
C GLN A 100 -3.52 -4.97 2.33
N ILE A 101 -2.82 -6.00 1.89
CA ILE A 101 -1.38 -5.95 1.61
C ILE A 101 -1.09 -4.94 0.51
N ALA A 102 -1.84 -4.95 -0.59
CA ALA A 102 -1.69 -3.99 -1.66
C ALA A 102 -1.89 -2.54 -1.18
N GLN A 103 -2.85 -2.28 -0.30
CA GLN A 103 -3.06 -0.96 0.31
C GLN A 103 -1.87 -0.53 1.17
N ILE A 104 -1.28 -1.45 1.95
CA ILE A 104 -0.08 -1.16 2.74
C ILE A 104 1.07 -0.74 1.82
N VAL A 105 1.28 -1.45 0.71
CA VAL A 105 2.31 -1.11 -0.29
C VAL A 105 2.06 0.28 -0.89
N VAL A 106 0.82 0.62 -1.24
CA VAL A 106 0.45 1.95 -1.75
C VAL A 106 0.78 3.04 -0.73
N TYR A 107 0.43 2.84 0.55
CA TYR A 107 0.73 3.81 1.61
C TYR A 107 2.24 3.92 1.86
N PHE A 108 2.97 2.81 1.81
CA PHE A 108 4.43 2.81 2.00
C PHE A 108 5.14 3.59 0.90
N ILE A 109 4.82 3.30 -0.37
CA ILE A 109 5.42 4.00 -1.53
C ILE A 109 5.04 5.49 -1.50
N GLY A 110 3.77 5.81 -1.29
CA GLY A 110 3.31 7.19 -1.21
C GLY A 110 3.95 7.96 -0.07
N GLY A 111 4.14 7.32 1.09
CA GLY A 111 4.87 7.90 2.22
C GLY A 111 6.33 8.23 1.88
N ILE A 112 7.04 7.33 1.18
CA ILE A 112 8.42 7.60 0.72
C ILE A 112 8.45 8.79 -0.23
N ILE A 113 7.51 8.87 -1.18
CA ILE A 113 7.42 10.01 -2.12
C ILE A 113 7.17 11.31 -1.37
N MET A 114 6.26 11.34 -0.39
CA MET A 114 6.00 12.54 0.42
C MET A 114 7.23 12.99 1.20
N VAL A 115 7.95 12.05 1.84
CA VAL A 115 9.20 12.36 2.55
C VAL A 115 10.27 12.86 1.59
N ALA A 116 10.37 12.27 0.39
CA ALA A 116 11.29 12.73 -0.65
C ALA A 116 11.04 14.19 -1.05
N ILE A 117 9.77 14.56 -1.26
CA ILE A 117 9.36 15.93 -1.58
C ILE A 117 9.70 16.89 -0.43
N LEU A 118 9.45 16.51 0.82
CA LEU A 118 9.77 17.32 2.00
C LEU A 118 11.27 17.58 2.15
N LEU A 119 12.09 16.53 1.92
CA LEU A 119 13.55 16.60 2.07
C LEU A 119 14.27 17.14 0.81
N ASP A 120 13.53 17.43 -0.25
CA ASP A 120 14.10 17.85 -1.55
C ASP A 120 15.09 16.83 -2.09
N LYS A 121 14.75 15.56 -1.98
CA LYS A 121 15.56 14.43 -2.42
C LYS A 121 14.77 13.56 -3.41
N SER A 122 15.49 12.87 -4.28
CA SER A 122 14.83 11.88 -5.15
C SER A 122 14.37 10.65 -4.34
N PRO A 123 13.18 10.10 -4.62
CA PRO A 123 12.69 8.88 -3.96
C PRO A 123 13.68 7.70 -4.06
N GLU A 124 14.42 7.61 -5.17
CA GLU A 124 15.45 6.59 -5.41
C GLU A 124 16.56 6.62 -4.35
N LYS A 125 17.03 7.82 -3.98
CA LYS A 125 18.07 7.97 -2.93
C LYS A 125 17.57 7.52 -1.57
N LEU A 126 16.30 7.79 -1.25
CA LEU A 126 15.69 7.32 -0.01
C LEU A 126 15.53 5.80 -0.01
N LEU A 127 15.07 5.22 -1.12
CA LEU A 127 14.93 3.77 -1.26
C LEU A 127 16.28 3.06 -1.17
N THR A 128 17.32 3.61 -1.81
CA THR A 128 18.69 3.07 -1.74
C THR A 128 19.22 3.12 -0.30
N GLY A 129 19.01 4.22 0.40
CA GLY A 129 19.40 4.36 1.81
C GLY A 129 18.67 3.37 2.73
N LEU A 130 17.35 3.22 2.54
CA LEU A 130 16.54 2.23 3.27
C LEU A 130 16.99 0.79 2.95
N GLY A 131 17.31 0.49 1.70
CA GLY A 131 17.80 -0.82 1.27
C GLY A 131 19.15 -1.15 1.92
N ALA A 132 20.08 -0.20 1.94
CA ALA A 132 21.37 -0.36 2.61
C ALA A 132 21.21 -0.58 4.13
N LEU A 133 20.35 0.21 4.77
CA LEU A 133 20.03 0.04 6.20
C LEU A 133 19.43 -1.34 6.47
N THR A 134 18.47 -1.77 5.64
CA THR A 134 17.84 -3.09 5.75
C THR A 134 18.86 -4.22 5.62
N ALA A 135 19.82 -4.11 4.70
CA ALA A 135 20.87 -5.10 4.54
C ALA A 135 21.76 -5.21 5.81
N VAL A 136 22.14 -4.08 6.40
CA VAL A 136 22.92 -4.05 7.64
C VAL A 136 22.14 -4.68 8.80
N VAL A 137 20.87 -4.28 8.96
CA VAL A 137 19.99 -4.85 10.00
C VAL A 137 19.82 -6.36 9.81
N SER A 138 19.57 -6.81 8.57
CA SER A 138 19.44 -8.24 8.27
C SER A 138 20.71 -9.01 8.59
N PHE A 139 21.88 -8.42 8.33
CA PHE A 139 23.17 -9.04 8.67
C PHE A 139 23.36 -9.18 10.18
N ILE A 140 23.02 -8.15 10.95
CA ILE A 140 23.11 -8.18 12.42
C ILE A 140 22.19 -9.26 13.01
N PHE A 141 20.98 -9.39 12.48
CA PHE A 141 19.99 -10.35 13.01
C PHE A 141 20.09 -11.75 12.40
N LYS A 142 20.98 -11.97 11.42
CA LYS A 142 21.11 -13.24 10.71
C LYS A 142 21.21 -14.45 11.65
N ASP A 143 22.16 -14.41 12.60
CA ASP A 143 22.41 -15.53 13.48
C ASP A 143 21.27 -15.75 14.48
N THR A 144 20.63 -14.67 14.94
CA THR A 144 19.44 -14.73 15.80
C THR A 144 18.27 -15.42 15.06
N ILE A 145 18.04 -15.04 13.80
CA ILE A 145 16.98 -15.64 12.98
C ILE A 145 17.27 -17.11 12.71
N LEU A 146 18.53 -17.44 12.36
CA LEU A 146 18.94 -18.84 12.15
C LEU A 146 18.77 -19.68 13.41
N GLY A 147 19.19 -19.17 14.57
CA GLY A 147 19.02 -19.86 15.85
C GLY A 147 17.54 -20.07 16.19
N PHE A 148 16.71 -19.06 15.99
CA PHE A 148 15.27 -19.16 16.21
C PHE A 148 14.60 -20.20 15.29
N VAL A 149 14.89 -20.15 13.98
CA VAL A 149 14.35 -21.10 13.00
C VAL A 149 14.81 -22.52 13.31
N SER A 150 16.11 -22.71 13.64
CA SER A 150 16.64 -24.02 14.02
C SER A 150 15.97 -24.56 15.28
N GLY A 151 15.73 -23.69 16.28
CA GLY A 151 15.03 -24.08 17.51
C GLY A 151 13.59 -24.57 17.23
N ILE A 152 12.86 -23.86 16.34
CA ILE A 152 11.52 -24.30 15.90
C ILE A 152 11.60 -25.63 15.17
N GLN A 153 12.55 -25.79 14.24
CA GLN A 153 12.71 -27.04 13.48
C GLN A 153 13.03 -28.25 14.39
N LEU A 154 13.92 -28.08 15.36
CA LEU A 154 14.23 -29.10 16.35
C LEU A 154 12.99 -29.50 17.16
N SER A 155 12.20 -28.52 17.57
CA SER A 155 10.99 -28.75 18.37
C SER A 155 9.86 -29.41 17.56
N VAL A 156 9.60 -28.91 16.34
CA VAL A 156 8.48 -29.43 15.49
C VAL A 156 8.76 -30.83 14.97
N ASN A 157 10.04 -31.13 14.68
CA ASN A 157 10.44 -32.44 14.18
C ASN A 157 10.81 -33.44 15.29
N ASP A 158 10.57 -33.10 16.56
CA ASP A 158 10.91 -33.95 17.72
C ASP A 158 12.36 -34.46 17.71
N MET A 159 13.30 -33.66 17.17
CA MET A 159 14.70 -34.08 17.00
C MET A 159 15.48 -34.11 18.31
N VAL A 160 15.05 -33.33 19.30
CA VAL A 160 15.67 -33.23 20.63
C VAL A 160 14.58 -33.08 21.69
N ARG A 161 14.59 -33.92 22.72
CA ARG A 161 13.66 -33.91 23.84
C ARG A 161 14.37 -33.59 25.16
N THR A 162 13.62 -33.10 26.13
CA THR A 162 14.17 -32.88 27.47
C THR A 162 14.69 -34.17 28.08
N GLY A 163 15.99 -34.21 28.35
CA GLY A 163 16.70 -35.40 28.86
C GLY A 163 17.59 -36.08 27.83
N ASP A 164 17.59 -35.68 26.57
CA ASP A 164 18.49 -36.25 25.56
C ASP A 164 19.92 -35.73 25.74
N TRP A 165 20.89 -36.63 25.55
CA TRP A 165 22.32 -36.30 25.48
C TRP A 165 22.66 -35.74 24.10
N ILE A 166 23.15 -34.50 24.05
CA ILE A 166 23.52 -33.83 22.79
C ILE A 166 25.04 -33.68 22.75
N VAL A 167 25.67 -34.12 21.67
CA VAL A 167 27.08 -33.87 21.39
C VAL A 167 27.19 -32.73 20.38
N VAL A 168 27.77 -31.62 20.79
CA VAL A 168 28.02 -30.45 19.91
C VAL A 168 29.49 -30.56 19.46
N GLN A 169 29.67 -30.75 18.13
CA GLN A 169 31.03 -30.73 17.56
C GLN A 169 31.53 -29.29 17.55
N GLY A 170 32.62 -29.01 18.28
CA GLY A 170 33.32 -27.72 18.25
C GLY A 170 33.51 -26.99 19.55
N THR A 171 33.38 -27.64 20.69
CA THR A 171 33.85 -27.15 21.98
C THR A 171 35.00 -28.02 22.51
#